data_4bdafc16b8fe6dfc28c1ebdaa8fe1f7c
#
_entry.id   4bdafc16b8fe6dfc28c1ebdaa8fe1f7c
#
_cell.length_a   1.000
_cell.length_b   1.000
_cell.length_c   1.000
_cell.angle_alpha   90.00
_cell.angle_beta   90.00
_cell.angle_gamma   90.00
#
_symmetry.space_group_name_H-M   'P 1'
#
loop_
_entity.id
_entity.type
_entity.pdbx_description
1 polymer ?
#
loop_
_entity_poly.entity_id
_entity_poly.type
_entity_poly.pdbx_seq_one_letter_code
_entity_poly.pdbx_strand_id
1 'polypeptide(L)'
;MKQTAFLLKSFLVVTMMGWTLMSNAQRYEIDHGRVYFGDEVMMYADARSFVDLGCGYAKDRMNVYMNGHVLENVDPSTFRLKERSTWRHHGREGMGGPAPENRGYFKTNFNVYFGNKRIDAMASSFVDLGGGYAKDSFNVYYFGEKLKGCMASNFEVLEGGYAKDSFSVYYRGNKIDGAMASSFKYMGNGYGQDHFNAYYKGKKLK
;
A
#
# COMPACT_ATOMS: atom_id res chain seq x y z
N MET A 1 -31.53 35.98 64.01
CA MET A 1 -30.31 35.90 63.15
C MET A 1 -30.49 34.73 62.19
N LYS A 2 -30.78 35.05 60.96
CA LYS A 2 -31.09 34.06 59.91
C LYS A 2 -29.87 33.95 59.00
N GLN A 3 -29.21 32.78 59.00
CA GLN A 3 -28.17 32.46 58.00
C GLN A 3 -28.86 31.83 56.84
N THR A 4 -28.75 32.46 55.66
CA THR A 4 -29.23 32.00 54.42
C THR A 4 -28.10 31.11 53.79
N ALA A 5 -28.40 29.82 53.67
CA ALA A 5 -27.54 28.87 52.95
C ALA A 5 -27.69 29.08 51.46
N PHE A 6 -26.59 29.41 50.80
CA PHE A 6 -26.49 29.46 49.32
C PHE A 6 -26.29 28.06 48.78
N LEU A 7 -27.32 27.50 48.21
CA LEU A 7 -27.24 26.24 47.45
C LEU A 7 -26.65 26.52 46.08
N LEU A 8 -25.38 26.14 45.93
CA LEU A 8 -24.70 26.12 44.63
C LEU A 8 -25.16 24.89 43.87
N LYS A 9 -26.10 25.10 42.95
CA LYS A 9 -26.48 24.07 41.95
C LYS A 9 -25.36 23.96 40.92
N SER A 10 -24.50 22.99 41.10
CA SER A 10 -23.57 22.58 40.02
C SER A 10 -24.35 21.90 38.90
N PHE A 11 -24.53 22.62 37.82
CA PHE A 11 -24.97 22.07 36.56
C PHE A 11 -23.83 21.22 35.99
N LEU A 12 -23.97 19.92 36.13
CA LEU A 12 -23.11 18.97 35.43
C LEU A 12 -23.58 18.93 33.96
N VAL A 13 -23.00 19.80 33.14
CA VAL A 13 -23.15 19.69 31.71
C VAL A 13 -22.30 18.52 31.27
N VAL A 14 -22.91 17.34 31.16
CA VAL A 14 -22.33 16.20 30.44
C VAL A 14 -22.44 16.54 28.98
N THR A 15 -21.43 17.21 28.45
CA THR A 15 -21.22 17.26 26.99
C THR A 15 -20.84 15.85 26.58
N MET A 16 -21.80 15.13 26.00
CA MET A 16 -21.50 13.98 25.15
C MET A 16 -20.68 14.50 23.97
N MET A 17 -19.37 14.59 24.15
CA MET A 17 -18.46 14.62 23.02
C MET A 17 -18.59 13.25 22.36
N GLY A 18 -19.42 13.19 21.33
CA GLY A 18 -19.35 12.12 20.36
C GLY A 18 -17.92 12.05 19.85
N TRP A 19 -17.20 11.03 20.26
CA TRP A 19 -15.97 10.66 19.62
C TRP A 19 -16.33 10.15 18.22
N THR A 20 -16.50 11.07 17.30
CA THR A 20 -16.27 10.76 15.92
C THR A 20 -14.78 10.44 15.84
N LEU A 21 -14.48 9.16 15.77
CA LEU A 21 -13.20 8.69 15.25
C LEU A 21 -13.11 9.16 13.78
N MET A 22 -12.88 10.45 13.60
CA MET A 22 -12.25 10.90 12.36
C MET A 22 -10.85 10.30 12.44
N SER A 23 -10.61 9.30 11.63
CA SER A 23 -9.26 8.93 11.25
C SER A 23 -8.64 10.22 10.70
N ASN A 24 -7.81 10.88 11.50
CA ASN A 24 -6.93 11.92 10.99
C ASN A 24 -6.05 11.24 9.96
N ALA A 25 -6.45 11.34 8.69
CA ALA A 25 -5.57 10.94 7.62
C ALA A 25 -4.33 11.82 7.77
N GLN A 26 -3.24 11.21 8.22
CA GLN A 26 -1.97 11.90 8.37
C GLN A 26 -1.61 12.51 7.01
N ARG A 27 -1.53 13.82 6.95
CA ARG A 27 -1.20 14.58 5.74
C ARG A 27 -0.09 15.57 6.03
N TYR A 28 0.54 16.03 4.99
CA TYR A 28 1.53 17.09 5.11
C TYR A 28 0.83 18.44 5.23
N GLU A 29 1.32 19.26 6.15
CA GLU A 29 0.88 20.63 6.34
C GLU A 29 2.09 21.54 6.52
N ILE A 30 1.98 22.78 6.04
CA ILE A 30 3.00 23.81 6.26
C ILE A 30 2.38 24.89 7.12
N ASP A 31 2.89 25.05 8.32
CA ASP A 31 2.46 26.09 9.24
C ASP A 31 3.67 26.84 9.82
N HIS A 32 3.60 28.18 9.83
CA HIS A 32 4.64 29.05 10.36
C HIS A 32 6.05 28.71 9.87
N GLY A 33 6.18 28.32 8.57
CA GLY A 33 7.46 28.01 7.95
C GLY A 33 8.05 26.65 8.39
N ARG A 34 7.24 25.79 9.00
CA ARG A 34 7.59 24.41 9.35
C ARG A 34 6.69 23.45 8.63
N VAL A 35 7.22 22.28 8.31
CA VAL A 35 6.46 21.17 7.71
C VAL A 35 6.07 20.19 8.79
N TYR A 36 4.82 19.76 8.74
CA TYR A 36 4.24 18.76 9.64
C TYR A 36 3.74 17.55 8.85
N PHE A 37 3.76 16.39 9.47
CA PHE A 37 3.04 15.21 9.02
C PHE A 37 2.12 14.74 10.16
N GLY A 38 0.81 14.97 10.03
CA GLY A 38 -0.09 14.89 11.16
C GLY A 38 0.31 15.92 12.23
N ASP A 39 0.53 15.45 13.46
CA ASP A 39 0.92 16.31 14.60
C ASP A 39 2.45 16.41 14.78
N GLU A 40 3.26 15.74 13.95
CA GLU A 40 4.71 15.69 14.09
C GLU A 40 5.41 16.71 13.19
N VAL A 41 6.34 17.47 13.79
CA VAL A 41 7.20 18.42 13.05
C VAL A 41 8.27 17.67 12.28
N MET A 42 8.35 17.91 10.99
CA MET A 42 9.44 17.38 10.14
C MET A 42 10.66 18.28 10.20
N MET A 43 11.56 18.04 11.16
CA MET A 43 12.70 18.91 11.49
C MET A 43 13.67 19.14 10.33
N TYR A 44 13.74 18.22 9.36
CA TYR A 44 14.67 18.28 8.23
C TYR A 44 14.02 18.73 6.92
N ALA A 45 12.74 19.09 6.95
CA ALA A 45 12.03 19.50 5.75
C ALA A 45 12.18 21.02 5.50
N ASP A 46 12.58 21.36 4.28
CA ASP A 46 12.64 22.75 3.82
C ASP A 46 11.26 23.22 3.35
N ALA A 47 10.53 23.90 4.23
CA ALA A 47 9.19 24.40 3.95
C ALA A 47 9.09 25.29 2.70
N ARG A 48 10.17 25.95 2.29
CA ARG A 48 10.18 26.85 1.12
C ARG A 48 10.13 26.10 -0.20
N SER A 49 10.70 24.91 -0.24
CA SER A 49 10.74 24.05 -1.45
C SER A 49 9.88 22.81 -1.32
N PHE A 50 9.14 22.68 -0.23
CA PHE A 50 8.33 21.49 0.04
C PHE A 50 7.14 21.39 -0.90
N VAL A 51 6.96 20.19 -1.45
CA VAL A 51 5.85 19.85 -2.34
C VAL A 51 5.23 18.55 -1.87
N ASP A 52 3.97 18.58 -1.49
CA ASP A 52 3.18 17.38 -1.29
C ASP A 52 2.84 16.77 -2.66
N LEU A 53 3.24 15.53 -2.87
CA LEU A 53 3.03 14.78 -4.10
C LEU A 53 1.80 13.88 -4.03
N GLY A 54 1.13 13.84 -2.88
CA GLY A 54 0.01 12.96 -2.62
C GLY A 54 0.43 11.53 -2.26
N CYS A 55 -0.56 10.73 -1.86
CA CYS A 55 -0.34 9.35 -1.45
C CYS A 55 0.73 9.17 -0.35
N GLY A 56 0.89 10.16 0.54
CA GLY A 56 1.89 10.18 1.60
C GLY A 56 3.31 10.49 1.14
N TYR A 57 3.52 10.78 -0.14
CA TYR A 57 4.79 11.22 -0.66
C TYR A 57 4.88 12.74 -0.70
N ALA A 58 6.04 13.24 -0.35
CA ALA A 58 6.41 14.64 -0.52
C ALA A 58 7.88 14.76 -0.86
N LYS A 59 8.31 15.92 -1.30
CA LYS A 59 9.71 16.23 -1.49
C LYS A 59 9.99 17.71 -1.24
N ASP A 60 11.22 17.99 -0.91
CA ASP A 60 11.79 19.33 -0.98
C ASP A 60 13.04 19.32 -1.88
N ARG A 61 13.87 20.34 -1.77
CA ARG A 61 15.11 20.43 -2.56
C ARG A 61 16.13 19.35 -2.18
N MET A 62 16.13 18.90 -0.94
CA MET A 62 17.17 18.04 -0.38
C MET A 62 16.72 16.59 -0.22
N ASN A 63 15.42 16.37 0.03
CA ASN A 63 14.91 15.07 0.44
C ASN A 63 13.61 14.69 -0.27
N VAL A 64 13.37 13.39 -0.33
CA VAL A 64 12.05 12.81 -0.61
C VAL A 64 11.53 12.19 0.68
N TYR A 65 10.25 12.36 0.91
CA TYR A 65 9.58 11.88 2.14
C TYR A 65 8.48 10.90 1.80
N MET A 66 8.26 9.99 2.73
CA MET A 66 7.09 9.12 2.73
C MET A 66 6.53 9.01 4.14
N ASN A 67 5.26 9.38 4.30
CA ASN A 67 4.58 9.40 5.61
C ASN A 67 5.42 10.08 6.70
N GLY A 68 5.95 11.28 6.41
CA GLY A 68 6.76 12.06 7.33
C GLY A 68 8.22 11.64 7.47
N HIS A 69 8.63 10.50 6.91
CA HIS A 69 10.00 9.98 7.02
C HIS A 69 10.80 10.24 5.74
N VAL A 70 12.09 10.57 5.92
CA VAL A 70 13.02 10.74 4.79
C VAL A 70 13.25 9.38 4.11
N LEU A 71 13.13 9.36 2.78
CA LEU A 71 13.54 8.22 1.98
C LEU A 71 15.04 8.33 1.66
N GLU A 72 15.82 7.45 2.25
CA GLU A 72 17.26 7.43 2.05
C GLU A 72 17.64 7.08 0.60
N ASN A 73 18.70 7.70 0.09
CA ASN A 73 19.25 7.46 -1.25
C ASN A 73 18.26 7.70 -2.41
N VAL A 74 17.34 8.63 -2.25
CA VAL A 74 16.43 9.08 -3.29
C VAL A 74 16.76 10.51 -3.67
N ASP A 75 17.08 10.74 -4.93
CA ASP A 75 17.33 12.08 -5.47
C ASP A 75 15.99 12.81 -5.72
N PRO A 76 15.70 13.91 -4.99
CA PRO A 76 14.45 14.64 -5.15
C PRO A 76 14.32 15.32 -6.53
N SER A 77 15.43 15.60 -7.22
CA SER A 77 15.40 16.24 -8.54
C SER A 77 14.82 15.31 -9.61
N THR A 78 15.08 14.02 -9.50
CA THR A 78 14.63 12.99 -10.44
C THR A 78 13.38 12.26 -9.96
N PHE A 79 13.04 12.38 -8.68
CA PHE A 79 11.87 11.71 -8.13
C PHE A 79 10.56 12.22 -8.74
N ARG A 80 9.76 11.31 -9.29
CA ARG A 80 8.41 11.56 -9.81
C ARG A 80 7.50 10.42 -9.40
N LEU A 81 6.33 10.74 -8.88
CA LEU A 81 5.26 9.74 -8.80
C LEU A 81 4.77 9.47 -10.21
N LYS A 82 4.78 8.20 -10.60
CA LYS A 82 4.14 7.79 -11.85
C LYS A 82 2.65 8.10 -11.72
N GLU A 83 2.09 8.88 -12.64
CA GLU A 83 0.66 9.12 -12.67
C GLU A 83 -0.07 7.79 -12.53
N ARG A 84 -1.03 7.77 -11.63
CA ARG A 84 -1.90 6.64 -11.39
C ARG A 84 -2.49 6.20 -12.73
N SER A 85 -1.92 5.18 -13.36
CA SER A 85 -2.67 4.48 -14.38
C SER A 85 -3.96 4.06 -13.70
N THR A 86 -5.06 4.64 -14.18
CA THR A 86 -6.38 4.47 -13.62
C THR A 86 -6.64 2.99 -13.43
N TRP A 87 -6.52 2.53 -12.19
CA TRP A 87 -7.02 1.23 -11.80
C TRP A 87 -8.52 1.27 -12.01
N ARG A 88 -8.97 0.86 -13.16
CA ARG A 88 -10.38 0.56 -13.36
C ARG A 88 -10.67 -0.65 -12.48
N HIS A 89 -11.19 -0.37 -11.30
CA HIS A 89 -11.89 -1.36 -10.53
C HIS A 89 -13.05 -1.89 -11.38
N HIS A 90 -12.80 -2.97 -12.10
CA HIS A 90 -13.88 -3.83 -12.54
C HIS A 90 -14.19 -4.74 -11.36
N GLY A 91 -15.29 -4.45 -10.72
CA GLY A 91 -15.97 -5.46 -9.93
C GLY A 91 -16.01 -5.28 -8.43
N ARG A 92 -17.08 -4.60 -7.99
CA ARG A 92 -17.96 -4.96 -6.88
C ARG A 92 -17.41 -5.06 -5.47
N GLU A 93 -18.00 -4.17 -4.72
CA GLU A 93 -18.45 -4.21 -3.32
C GLU A 93 -18.26 -5.53 -2.57
N GLY A 94 -17.66 -5.41 -1.39
CA GLY A 94 -17.76 -6.42 -0.35
C GLY A 94 -16.46 -6.67 0.38
N MET A 95 -16.07 -5.75 1.19
CA MET A 95 -15.50 -5.88 2.54
C MET A 95 -14.88 -4.53 2.91
N GLY A 96 -15.68 -3.73 3.61
CA GLY A 96 -15.27 -2.46 4.15
C GLY A 96 -14.24 -2.63 5.26
N GLY A 97 -12.99 -2.55 4.87
CA GLY A 97 -11.90 -2.13 5.72
C GLY A 97 -11.30 -0.90 5.07
N PRO A 98 -10.81 0.09 5.83
CA PRO A 98 -10.10 1.21 5.24
C PRO A 98 -9.00 0.63 4.35
N ALA A 99 -9.01 1.02 3.07
CA ALA A 99 -7.91 0.70 2.17
C ALA A 99 -6.63 1.15 2.88
N PRO A 100 -5.63 0.28 3.06
CA PRO A 100 -4.38 0.71 3.63
C PRO A 100 -3.79 1.73 2.68
N GLU A 101 -3.97 2.99 3.05
CA GLU A 101 -3.37 4.13 2.39
C GLU A 101 -1.88 3.84 2.30
N ASN A 102 -1.35 3.83 1.10
CA ASN A 102 0.08 3.78 0.84
C ASN A 102 0.81 2.43 0.82
N ARG A 103 0.26 1.38 0.24
CA ARG A 103 1.00 0.14 -0.01
C ARG A 103 1.16 -0.12 -1.51
N GLY A 104 1.96 0.71 -2.18
CA GLY A 104 2.29 0.54 -3.59
C GLY A 104 3.79 0.35 -3.80
N TYR A 105 4.14 -0.20 -4.98
CA TYR A 105 5.51 -0.20 -5.45
C TYR A 105 5.84 1.15 -6.08
N PHE A 106 7.05 1.65 -5.79
CA PHE A 106 7.65 2.70 -6.58
C PHE A 106 9.14 2.44 -6.78
N LYS A 107 9.71 3.02 -7.80
CA LYS A 107 11.13 2.91 -8.08
C LYS A 107 11.75 4.25 -8.42
N THR A 108 13.00 4.37 -8.03
CA THR A 108 13.93 5.40 -8.50
C THR A 108 14.83 4.81 -9.60
N ASN A 109 15.83 5.55 -10.03
CA ASN A 109 16.82 5.02 -10.97
C ASN A 109 17.62 3.84 -10.39
N PHE A 110 17.77 3.76 -9.07
CA PHE A 110 18.65 2.79 -8.41
C PHE A 110 17.97 1.87 -7.43
N ASN A 111 16.83 2.27 -6.87
CA ASN A 111 16.17 1.55 -5.78
C ASN A 111 14.70 1.28 -6.06
N VAL A 112 14.18 0.22 -5.48
CA VAL A 112 12.76 -0.13 -5.47
C VAL A 112 12.26 -0.17 -4.04
N TYR A 113 11.04 0.31 -3.84
CA TYR A 113 10.38 0.39 -2.55
C TYR A 113 8.99 -0.20 -2.62
N PHE A 114 8.54 -0.74 -1.50
CA PHE A 114 7.14 -1.05 -1.25
C PHE A 114 6.71 -0.34 0.03
N GLY A 115 5.80 0.61 -0.10
CA GLY A 115 5.57 1.55 0.99
C GLY A 115 6.85 2.33 1.32
N ASN A 116 7.19 2.41 2.59
CA ASN A 116 8.41 3.06 3.08
C ASN A 116 9.62 2.10 3.18
N LYS A 117 9.45 0.83 2.82
CA LYS A 117 10.50 -0.18 2.90
C LYS A 117 11.21 -0.33 1.56
N ARG A 118 12.53 -0.13 1.54
CA ARG A 118 13.36 -0.51 0.40
C ARG A 118 13.35 -2.03 0.26
N ILE A 119 13.14 -2.52 -0.97
CA ILE A 119 13.22 -3.94 -1.28
C ILE A 119 14.46 -4.23 -2.14
N ASP A 120 14.99 -5.43 -2.02
CA ASP A 120 16.12 -5.89 -2.82
C ASP A 120 15.63 -6.34 -4.20
N ALA A 121 15.43 -5.35 -5.07
CA ALA A 121 14.98 -5.54 -6.43
C ALA A 121 15.80 -4.72 -7.41
N MET A 122 15.99 -5.24 -8.61
CA MET A 122 16.71 -4.57 -9.68
C MET A 122 15.85 -3.46 -10.30
N ALA A 123 16.10 -2.21 -9.94
CA ALA A 123 15.30 -1.06 -10.35
C ALA A 123 15.21 -0.90 -11.88
N SER A 124 16.28 -1.21 -12.61
CA SER A 124 16.33 -1.06 -14.08
C SER A 124 15.32 -1.94 -14.82
N SER A 125 15.03 -3.13 -14.29
CA SER A 125 14.10 -4.11 -14.88
C SER A 125 12.80 -4.28 -14.12
N PHE A 126 12.61 -3.49 -13.04
CA PHE A 126 11.45 -3.65 -12.18
C PHE A 126 10.15 -3.19 -12.83
N VAL A 127 9.14 -4.03 -12.73
CA VAL A 127 7.78 -3.81 -13.25
C VAL A 127 6.76 -4.16 -12.18
N ASP A 128 5.87 -3.23 -11.86
CA ASP A 128 4.66 -3.49 -11.09
C ASP A 128 3.62 -4.16 -12.00
N LEU A 129 3.22 -5.36 -11.65
CA LEU A 129 2.27 -6.19 -12.42
C LEU A 129 0.83 -6.00 -11.95
N GLY A 130 0.63 -5.31 -10.84
CA GLY A 130 -0.67 -5.14 -10.20
C GLY A 130 -1.07 -6.29 -9.28
N GLY A 131 -2.20 -6.08 -8.57
CA GLY A 131 -2.70 -7.08 -7.61
C GLY A 131 -1.75 -7.37 -6.44
N GLY A 132 -0.78 -6.47 -6.18
CA GLY A 132 0.28 -6.66 -5.20
C GLY A 132 1.50 -7.40 -5.74
N TYR A 133 1.46 -7.89 -6.98
CA TYR A 133 2.59 -8.54 -7.63
C TYR A 133 3.48 -7.56 -8.38
N ALA A 134 4.78 -7.82 -8.32
CA ALA A 134 5.78 -7.13 -9.13
C ALA A 134 6.90 -8.09 -9.48
N LYS A 135 7.73 -7.73 -10.46
CA LYS A 135 8.92 -8.52 -10.82
C LYS A 135 10.06 -7.63 -11.28
N ASP A 136 11.25 -8.16 -11.17
CA ASP A 136 12.42 -7.74 -11.92
C ASP A 136 12.88 -8.86 -12.89
N SER A 137 14.06 -8.75 -13.46
CA SER A 137 14.57 -9.78 -14.37
C SER A 137 14.76 -11.16 -13.73
N PHE A 138 14.91 -11.22 -12.41
CA PHE A 138 15.29 -12.45 -11.69
C PHE A 138 14.27 -12.90 -10.66
N ASN A 139 13.49 -11.97 -10.11
CA ASN A 139 12.65 -12.22 -8.95
C ASN A 139 11.22 -11.75 -9.15
N VAL A 140 10.31 -12.40 -8.44
CA VAL A 140 8.92 -11.99 -8.29
C VAL A 140 8.67 -11.56 -6.85
N TYR A 141 7.86 -10.53 -6.68
CA TYR A 141 7.51 -9.95 -5.38
C TYR A 141 6.00 -9.92 -5.20
N TYR A 142 5.55 -10.08 -3.96
CA TYR A 142 4.16 -9.89 -3.56
C TYR A 142 4.10 -9.01 -2.31
N PHE A 143 3.49 -7.84 -2.42
CA PHE A 143 3.47 -6.80 -1.38
C PHE A 143 4.84 -6.52 -0.76
N GLY A 144 5.87 -6.38 -1.62
CA GLY A 144 7.24 -6.07 -1.21
C GLY A 144 8.08 -7.26 -0.74
N GLU A 145 7.47 -8.42 -0.56
CA GLU A 145 8.19 -9.64 -0.17
C GLU A 145 8.54 -10.50 -1.39
N LYS A 146 9.80 -10.97 -1.45
CA LYS A 146 10.29 -11.82 -2.54
C LYS A 146 9.65 -13.21 -2.47
N LEU A 147 9.06 -13.65 -3.56
CA LEU A 147 8.52 -15.00 -3.69
C LEU A 147 9.63 -16.00 -4.00
N LYS A 148 9.74 -17.04 -3.20
CA LYS A 148 10.75 -18.10 -3.39
C LYS A 148 10.31 -19.08 -4.47
N GLY A 149 11.24 -19.47 -5.33
CA GLY A 149 11.01 -20.51 -6.34
C GLY A 149 10.08 -20.11 -7.49
N CYS A 150 9.87 -18.80 -7.69
CA CYS A 150 9.15 -18.27 -8.83
C CYS A 150 10.08 -17.99 -10.01
N MET A 151 9.59 -18.25 -11.22
CA MET A 151 10.28 -17.86 -12.46
C MET A 151 9.77 -16.50 -12.94
N ALA A 152 10.60 -15.46 -12.79
CA ALA A 152 10.22 -14.10 -13.17
C ALA A 152 10.02 -13.93 -14.69
N SER A 153 10.74 -14.67 -15.51
CA SER A 153 10.69 -14.55 -16.98
C SER A 153 9.28 -14.77 -17.54
N ASN A 154 8.57 -15.79 -17.02
CA ASN A 154 7.25 -16.21 -17.51
C ASN A 154 6.15 -16.02 -16.47
N PHE A 155 6.37 -15.10 -15.53
CA PHE A 155 5.38 -14.84 -14.49
C PHE A 155 4.23 -13.98 -15.03
N GLU A 156 3.03 -14.45 -14.86
CA GLU A 156 1.78 -13.85 -15.33
C GLU A 156 0.81 -13.69 -14.13
N VAL A 157 0.25 -12.50 -13.97
CA VAL A 157 -0.82 -12.24 -13.01
C VAL A 157 -2.15 -12.50 -13.69
N LEU A 158 -2.94 -13.37 -13.06
CA LEU A 158 -4.31 -13.67 -13.46
C LEU A 158 -5.28 -12.84 -12.61
N GLU A 159 -6.54 -12.86 -12.97
CA GLU A 159 -7.58 -12.24 -12.16
C GLU A 159 -7.84 -12.98 -10.83
N GLY A 160 -8.62 -12.33 -9.93
CA GLY A 160 -9.07 -12.96 -8.67
C GLY A 160 -7.98 -13.24 -7.65
N GLY A 161 -6.79 -12.66 -7.81
CA GLY A 161 -5.64 -12.87 -6.92
C GLY A 161 -4.78 -14.09 -7.29
N TYR A 162 -5.07 -14.74 -8.41
CA TYR A 162 -4.23 -15.81 -8.95
C TYR A 162 -3.08 -15.25 -9.78
N ALA A 163 -2.00 -16.02 -9.83
CA ALA A 163 -0.87 -15.81 -10.72
C ALA A 163 -0.24 -17.15 -11.05
N LYS A 164 0.58 -17.21 -12.08
CA LYS A 164 1.33 -18.42 -12.44
C LYS A 164 2.66 -18.09 -13.10
N ASP A 165 3.56 -19.02 -13.04
CA ASP A 165 4.73 -19.11 -13.92
C ASP A 165 4.64 -20.40 -14.75
N SER A 166 5.72 -20.80 -15.39
CA SER A 166 5.73 -22.02 -16.22
C SER A 166 5.47 -23.31 -15.45
N PHE A 167 5.70 -23.34 -14.13
CA PHE A 167 5.69 -24.56 -13.31
C PHE A 167 4.72 -24.52 -12.15
N SER A 168 4.31 -23.34 -11.73
CA SER A 168 3.57 -23.18 -10.47
C SER A 168 2.43 -22.18 -10.62
N VAL A 169 1.38 -22.42 -9.84
CA VAL A 169 0.24 -21.49 -9.67
C VAL A 169 0.30 -20.91 -8.27
N TYR A 170 -0.05 -19.65 -8.16
CA TYR A 170 -0.03 -18.90 -6.91
C TYR A 170 -1.39 -18.25 -6.65
N TYR A 171 -1.73 -18.13 -5.39
CA TYR A 171 -2.87 -17.35 -4.93
C TYR A 171 -2.42 -16.38 -3.84
N ARG A 172 -2.54 -15.08 -4.10
CA ARG A 172 -2.12 -14.02 -3.17
C ARG A 172 -0.72 -14.27 -2.60
N GLY A 173 0.26 -14.50 -3.48
CA GLY A 173 1.66 -14.73 -3.12
C GLY A 173 2.00 -16.13 -2.61
N ASN A 174 1.01 -16.99 -2.36
CA ASN A 174 1.25 -18.35 -1.88
C ASN A 174 1.15 -19.36 -3.02
N LYS A 175 2.13 -20.26 -3.11
CA LYS A 175 2.11 -21.34 -4.09
C LYS A 175 0.96 -22.31 -3.76
N ILE A 176 0.27 -22.76 -4.80
CA ILE A 176 -0.79 -23.78 -4.70
C ILE A 176 -0.16 -25.13 -5.05
N ASP A 177 -0.02 -25.99 -4.06
CA ASP A 177 0.56 -27.31 -4.25
C ASP A 177 -0.31 -28.19 -5.15
N GLY A 178 0.33 -28.86 -6.09
CA GLY A 178 -0.33 -29.78 -7.03
C GLY A 178 -1.18 -29.12 -8.10
N ALA A 179 -1.17 -27.79 -8.22
CA ALA A 179 -1.84 -27.11 -9.33
C ALA A 179 -0.98 -27.15 -10.60
N MET A 180 -1.60 -27.51 -11.73
CA MET A 180 -0.93 -27.61 -13.03
C MET A 180 -0.93 -26.28 -13.76
N ALA A 181 0.18 -25.56 -13.72
CA ALA A 181 0.31 -24.20 -14.28
C ALA A 181 0.00 -24.13 -15.78
N SER A 182 0.39 -25.15 -16.55
CA SER A 182 0.22 -25.18 -18.01
C SER A 182 -1.25 -25.13 -18.47
N SER A 183 -2.15 -25.70 -17.67
CA SER A 183 -3.59 -25.73 -17.98
C SER A 183 -4.43 -24.84 -17.07
N PHE A 184 -3.82 -24.17 -16.10
CA PHE A 184 -4.56 -23.38 -15.11
C PHE A 184 -5.22 -22.15 -15.73
N LYS A 185 -6.51 -21.97 -15.42
CA LYS A 185 -7.33 -20.82 -15.80
C LYS A 185 -8.12 -20.28 -14.64
N TYR A 186 -8.28 -18.98 -14.57
CA TYR A 186 -9.22 -18.33 -13.69
C TYR A 186 -10.63 -18.42 -14.28
N MET A 187 -11.60 -18.82 -13.47
CA MET A 187 -12.98 -19.11 -13.90
C MET A 187 -13.99 -18.05 -13.40
N GLY A 188 -13.53 -17.01 -12.72
CA GLY A 188 -14.41 -16.00 -12.12
C GLY A 188 -14.72 -16.27 -10.65
N ASN A 189 -15.17 -15.23 -9.91
CA ASN A 189 -15.64 -15.31 -8.51
C ASN A 189 -14.70 -16.03 -7.53
N GLY A 190 -13.38 -15.98 -7.77
CA GLY A 190 -12.38 -16.63 -6.94
C GLY A 190 -12.16 -18.11 -7.27
N TYR A 191 -12.82 -18.65 -8.29
CA TYR A 191 -12.59 -20.00 -8.77
C TYR A 191 -11.44 -20.05 -9.78
N GLY A 192 -10.65 -21.11 -9.70
CA GLY A 192 -9.63 -21.48 -10.67
C GLY A 192 -9.77 -22.95 -11.01
N GLN A 193 -9.26 -23.36 -12.15
CA GLN A 193 -9.30 -24.75 -12.62
C GLN A 193 -8.05 -25.07 -13.41
N ASP A 194 -7.50 -26.25 -13.21
CA ASP A 194 -6.56 -26.89 -14.12
C ASP A 194 -7.19 -28.14 -14.76
N HIS A 195 -6.41 -28.90 -15.50
CA HIS A 195 -6.91 -30.09 -16.18
C HIS A 195 -7.50 -31.15 -15.23
N PHE A 196 -7.02 -31.21 -14.00
CA PHE A 196 -7.40 -32.27 -13.06
C PHE A 196 -8.22 -31.78 -11.86
N ASN A 197 -8.14 -30.51 -11.54
CA ASN A 197 -8.66 -30.01 -10.27
C ASN A 197 -9.31 -28.64 -10.41
N ALA A 198 -10.30 -28.41 -9.54
CA ALA A 198 -10.89 -27.10 -9.31
C ALA A 198 -10.37 -26.49 -7.99
N TYR A 199 -10.33 -25.17 -7.94
CA TYR A 199 -9.81 -24.41 -6.79
C TYR A 199 -10.75 -23.27 -6.45
N TYR A 200 -10.87 -22.95 -5.18
CA TYR A 200 -11.56 -21.78 -4.69
C TYR A 200 -10.64 -20.98 -3.78
N LYS A 201 -10.37 -19.72 -4.15
CA LYS A 201 -9.47 -18.83 -3.41
C LYS A 201 -8.15 -19.53 -3.01
N GLY A 202 -7.52 -20.20 -3.97
CA GLY A 202 -6.23 -20.88 -3.82
C GLY A 202 -6.30 -22.26 -3.12
N LYS A 203 -7.47 -22.71 -2.68
CA LYS A 203 -7.63 -24.04 -2.06
C LYS A 203 -8.23 -25.02 -3.06
N LYS A 204 -7.61 -26.22 -3.17
CA LYS A 204 -8.13 -27.31 -3.98
C LYS A 204 -9.48 -27.78 -3.43
N LEU A 205 -10.46 -27.88 -4.32
CA LEU A 205 -11.75 -28.46 -3.99
C LEU A 205 -11.66 -30.00 -4.03
N LYS A 206 -12.36 -30.63 -3.11
CA LYS A 206 -12.43 -32.11 -3.02
C LYS A 206 -13.44 -32.64 -4.02
#